data_f9be5c69e1e157aef59c0c3b9565786a
#
_entry.id   f9be5c69e1e157aef59c0c3b9565786a
#
_cell.length_a   1.000
_cell.length_b   1.000
_cell.length_c   1.000
_cell.angle_alpha   90.00
_cell.angle_beta   90.00
_cell.angle_gamma   90.00
#
_symmetry.space_group_name_H-M   'P 1'
#
loop_
_entity.id
_entity.type
_entity.pdbx_description
1 polymer ?
#
loop_
_entity_poly.entity_id
_entity_poly.type
_entity_poly.pdbx_seq_one_letter_code
_entity_poly.pdbx_strand_id
1 'polypeptide(L)'
;MSWSSKKKAVLQLVISLLVISLQNLSHQRISLAADIKVNSPMLIPDTEDGRIYRRIINDADRHDLPQESMGKIMQTVAEQFLGSEYRAGLLDQEAQETLVISLKQFDCFLFVETVLAIANNIKQQDYNYQAFTHKIEDQRYWQGKMNGYCSRLHYFSDWIDDNSKRGNVKNITPQLGGIDTVKKINFMTTHRSSYPNLAQGDLNFQCIARVEDSLPQTFNYIPTKNIRQAYSQLQPGDMIGVATDITGLDFTHTGLVFQQPNGDMGLIHASPAGKVVIAQDLQTYVGKVENAIGIVVTRAQEPKSPKL
;
A
#
# COMPACT_ATOMS: atom_id res chain seq x y z
N MET A 1 27.17 67.34 -42.76
CA MET A 1 26.30 66.35 -43.37
C MET A 1 26.93 64.97 -43.18
N SER A 2 26.15 63.98 -42.80
CA SER A 2 26.49 62.55 -42.85
C SER A 2 27.39 61.91 -41.78
N TRP A 3 27.23 62.25 -40.50
CA TRP A 3 27.82 61.44 -39.43
C TRP A 3 26.76 60.55 -38.67
N SER A 4 25.50 60.68 -39.04
CA SER A 4 24.37 60.01 -38.37
C SER A 4 24.07 58.60 -38.89
N SER A 5 24.40 58.25 -40.14
CA SER A 5 24.01 56.95 -40.73
C SER A 5 24.95 55.81 -40.32
N LYS A 6 26.27 56.08 -40.18
CA LYS A 6 27.26 55.08 -39.77
C LYS A 6 27.07 54.60 -38.31
N LYS A 7 26.66 55.50 -37.38
CA LYS A 7 26.40 55.10 -35.98
C LYS A 7 25.14 54.26 -35.84
N LYS A 8 24.10 54.47 -36.64
CA LYS A 8 22.89 53.63 -36.64
C LYS A 8 23.13 52.21 -37.16
N ALA A 9 23.96 52.07 -38.21
CA ALA A 9 24.31 50.76 -38.75
C ALA A 9 25.15 49.91 -37.77
N VAL A 10 26.09 50.49 -37.04
CA VAL A 10 26.92 49.81 -36.05
C VAL A 10 26.06 49.41 -34.83
N LEU A 11 25.13 50.26 -34.37
CA LEU A 11 24.25 49.95 -33.27
C LEU A 11 23.27 48.80 -33.60
N GLN A 12 22.73 48.76 -34.82
CA GLN A 12 21.88 47.65 -35.28
C GLN A 12 22.67 46.33 -35.40
N LEU A 13 23.89 46.34 -35.81
CA LEU A 13 24.73 45.14 -35.91
C LEU A 13 25.08 44.56 -34.53
N VAL A 14 25.36 45.42 -33.54
CA VAL A 14 25.62 44.99 -32.15
C VAL A 14 24.38 44.42 -31.47
N ILE A 15 23.20 45.01 -31.69
CA ILE A 15 21.96 44.51 -31.15
C ILE A 15 21.58 43.16 -31.79
N SER A 16 21.77 42.97 -33.09
CA SER A 16 21.51 41.69 -33.77
C SER A 16 22.47 40.57 -33.30
N LEU A 17 23.71 40.85 -33.01
CA LEU A 17 24.67 39.88 -32.47
C LEU A 17 24.35 39.51 -31.01
N LEU A 18 23.88 40.46 -30.22
CA LEU A 18 23.47 40.19 -28.83
C LEU A 18 22.17 39.33 -28.76
N VAL A 19 21.21 39.54 -29.65
CA VAL A 19 19.98 38.73 -29.73
C VAL A 19 20.28 37.31 -30.16
N ILE A 20 21.18 37.09 -31.13
CA ILE A 20 21.61 35.75 -31.57
C ILE A 20 22.37 35.01 -30.46
N SER A 21 23.21 35.70 -29.67
CA SER A 21 23.91 35.08 -28.54
C SER A 21 22.97 34.70 -27.37
N LEU A 22 21.91 35.47 -27.12
CA LEU A 22 20.92 35.17 -26.11
C LEU A 22 19.99 34.03 -26.54
N GLN A 23 19.67 33.89 -27.82
CA GLN A 23 18.86 32.76 -28.31
C GLN A 23 19.63 31.44 -28.29
N ASN A 24 20.93 31.44 -28.55
CA ASN A 24 21.76 30.23 -28.43
C ASN A 24 21.98 29.78 -26.96
N LEU A 25 22.00 30.72 -26.01
CA LEU A 25 22.09 30.42 -24.58
C LEU A 25 20.77 29.84 -24.01
N SER A 26 19.63 30.23 -24.58
CA SER A 26 18.31 29.65 -24.17
C SER A 26 18.11 28.24 -24.72
N HIS A 27 18.60 27.90 -25.91
CA HIS A 27 18.52 26.55 -26.49
C HIS A 27 19.49 25.56 -25.82
N GLN A 28 20.65 26.01 -25.32
CA GLN A 28 21.56 25.14 -24.57
C GLN A 28 21.07 24.85 -23.14
N ARG A 29 20.24 25.73 -22.53
CA ARG A 29 19.67 25.48 -21.19
C ARG A 29 18.47 24.50 -21.18
N ILE A 30 17.81 24.33 -22.31
CA ILE A 30 16.66 23.39 -22.42
C ILE A 30 17.14 21.95 -22.67
N SER A 31 18.34 21.75 -23.20
CA SER A 31 18.88 20.41 -23.43
C SER A 31 19.60 19.78 -22.23
N LEU A 32 19.92 20.54 -21.17
CA LEU A 32 20.59 20.01 -19.96
C LEU A 32 19.65 19.62 -18.83
N ALA A 33 18.33 19.79 -19.01
CA ALA A 33 17.35 19.45 -17.98
C ALA A 33 16.69 18.07 -18.17
N ALA A 34 17.07 17.33 -19.21
CA ALA A 34 16.38 16.10 -19.60
C ALA A 34 17.05 14.80 -19.14
N ASP A 35 18.25 14.81 -18.54
CA ASP A 35 18.96 13.57 -18.17
C ASP A 35 19.75 13.64 -16.85
N ILE A 36 19.18 14.27 -15.81
CA ILE A 36 19.65 13.98 -14.46
C ILE A 36 18.62 13.03 -13.82
N LYS A 37 18.57 11.77 -14.26
CA LYS A 37 18.33 10.69 -13.30
C LYS A 37 19.53 10.72 -12.36
N VAL A 38 19.41 11.48 -11.29
CA VAL A 38 20.32 11.36 -10.15
C VAL A 38 20.08 9.94 -9.64
N ASN A 39 20.96 9.01 -10.05
CA ASN A 39 21.14 7.76 -9.36
C ASN A 39 21.66 8.11 -7.96
N SER A 40 20.75 8.58 -7.08
CA SER A 40 21.04 8.59 -5.67
C SER A 40 21.38 7.15 -5.30
N PRO A 41 22.50 6.90 -4.62
CA PRO A 41 22.86 5.53 -4.26
C PRO A 41 21.68 4.95 -3.51
N MET A 42 21.25 3.75 -3.89
CA MET A 42 20.14 3.01 -3.26
C MET A 42 20.49 2.80 -1.78
N LEU A 43 19.98 3.67 -0.90
CA LEU A 43 20.24 3.63 0.53
C LEU A 43 19.37 2.53 1.14
N ILE A 44 19.84 1.28 1.06
CA ILE A 44 19.24 0.14 1.73
C ILE A 44 20.11 -0.18 2.95
N PRO A 45 19.57 -0.19 4.18
CA PRO A 45 20.35 -0.45 5.39
C PRO A 45 20.94 -1.88 5.38
N ASP A 46 22.08 -2.05 6.01
CA ASP A 46 22.68 -3.39 6.18
C ASP A 46 22.09 -4.12 7.40
N THR A 47 20.77 -4.22 7.40
CA THR A 47 19.99 -5.02 8.33
C THR A 47 19.45 -6.25 7.60
N GLU A 48 18.90 -7.21 8.34
CA GLU A 48 18.27 -8.38 7.73
C GLU A 48 17.09 -7.99 6.83
N ASP A 49 16.22 -7.08 7.29
CA ASP A 49 15.12 -6.55 6.48
C ASP A 49 15.65 -5.82 5.23
N GLY A 50 16.72 -5.04 5.36
CA GLY A 50 17.35 -4.40 4.21
C GLY A 50 17.91 -5.41 3.20
N ARG A 51 18.48 -6.53 3.66
CA ARG A 51 18.97 -7.60 2.76
C ARG A 51 17.83 -8.30 2.06
N ILE A 52 16.71 -8.57 2.74
CA ILE A 52 15.51 -9.16 2.14
C ILE A 52 14.93 -8.19 1.10
N TYR A 53 14.77 -6.91 1.45
CA TYR A 53 14.28 -5.88 0.53
C TYR A 53 15.14 -5.80 -0.74
N ARG A 54 16.47 -5.69 -0.59
CA ARG A 54 17.42 -5.65 -1.71
C ARG A 54 17.29 -6.86 -2.63
N ARG A 55 17.11 -8.06 -2.07
CA ARG A 55 16.89 -9.29 -2.86
C ARG A 55 15.63 -9.19 -3.70
N ILE A 56 14.51 -8.75 -3.10
CA ILE A 56 13.22 -8.61 -3.80
C ILE A 56 13.31 -7.59 -4.93
N ILE A 57 13.90 -6.41 -4.68
CA ILE A 57 14.05 -5.37 -5.70
C ILE A 57 14.97 -5.82 -6.84
N ASN A 58 16.10 -6.47 -6.53
CA ASN A 58 16.99 -6.98 -7.56
C ASN A 58 16.34 -8.09 -8.40
N ASP A 59 15.46 -8.89 -7.80
CA ASP A 59 14.70 -9.90 -8.52
C ASP A 59 13.64 -9.26 -9.43
N ALA A 60 12.93 -8.27 -8.92
CA ALA A 60 11.94 -7.50 -9.69
C ALA A 60 12.55 -6.81 -10.92
N ASP A 61 13.74 -6.22 -10.78
CA ASP A 61 14.45 -5.55 -11.87
C ASP A 61 14.89 -6.57 -12.94
N ARG A 62 15.44 -7.71 -12.53
CA ARG A 62 15.88 -8.77 -13.46
C ARG A 62 14.74 -9.38 -14.28
N HIS A 63 13.51 -9.36 -13.77
CA HIS A 63 12.34 -9.94 -14.45
C HIS A 63 11.41 -8.87 -15.05
N ASP A 64 11.89 -7.63 -15.20
CA ASP A 64 11.15 -6.48 -15.77
C ASP A 64 9.77 -6.26 -15.12
N LEU A 65 9.68 -6.56 -13.82
CA LEU A 65 8.44 -6.53 -13.05
C LEU A 65 7.76 -5.14 -13.04
N PRO A 66 8.46 -4.00 -13.11
CA PRO A 66 7.83 -2.68 -13.19
C PRO A 66 6.87 -2.48 -14.37
N GLN A 67 7.01 -3.27 -15.45
CA GLN A 67 6.13 -3.20 -16.62
C GLN A 67 4.82 -3.98 -16.43
N GLU A 68 4.78 -4.87 -15.46
CA GLU A 68 3.60 -5.67 -15.15
C GLU A 68 2.48 -4.86 -14.47
N SER A 69 1.27 -5.41 -14.45
CA SER A 69 0.16 -4.83 -13.68
C SER A 69 0.45 -4.84 -12.17
N MET A 70 -0.10 -3.86 -11.41
CA MET A 70 0.05 -3.81 -9.95
C MET A 70 -0.30 -5.14 -9.29
N GLY A 71 -1.37 -5.79 -9.72
CA GLY A 71 -1.79 -7.07 -9.15
C GLY A 71 -0.77 -8.18 -9.38
N LYS A 72 -0.15 -8.26 -10.57
CA LYS A 72 0.91 -9.23 -10.86
C LYS A 72 2.16 -8.95 -10.03
N ILE A 73 2.55 -7.70 -9.90
CA ILE A 73 3.66 -7.29 -9.02
C ILE A 73 3.39 -7.72 -7.58
N MET A 74 2.19 -7.44 -7.06
CA MET A 74 1.80 -7.81 -5.69
C MET A 74 1.86 -9.32 -5.47
N GLN A 75 1.32 -10.12 -6.39
CA GLN A 75 1.41 -11.57 -6.27
C GLN A 75 2.87 -12.05 -6.27
N THR A 76 3.70 -11.55 -7.19
CA THR A 76 5.11 -11.95 -7.29
C THR A 76 5.90 -11.56 -6.03
N VAL A 77 5.64 -10.36 -5.47
CA VAL A 77 6.25 -9.93 -4.19
C VAL A 77 5.76 -10.80 -3.03
N ALA A 78 4.47 -11.12 -2.97
CA ALA A 78 3.89 -11.96 -1.93
C ALA A 78 4.52 -13.37 -1.91
N GLU A 79 4.79 -13.95 -3.07
CA GLU A 79 5.45 -15.26 -3.22
C GLU A 79 6.87 -15.26 -2.62
N GLN A 80 7.59 -14.13 -2.62
CA GLN A 80 8.93 -14.02 -2.03
C GLN A 80 8.92 -14.22 -0.50
N PHE A 81 7.76 -14.10 0.13
CA PHE A 81 7.56 -14.27 1.58
C PHE A 81 6.99 -15.64 1.97
N LEU A 82 6.78 -16.57 1.02
CA LEU A 82 6.32 -17.91 1.35
C LEU A 82 7.23 -18.58 2.38
N GLY A 83 6.62 -19.11 3.44
CA GLY A 83 7.34 -19.73 4.56
C GLY A 83 7.82 -18.78 5.63
N SER A 84 7.74 -17.44 5.46
CA SER A 84 8.03 -16.47 6.51
C SER A 84 7.12 -16.69 7.72
N GLU A 85 7.65 -16.46 8.93
CA GLU A 85 6.97 -16.75 10.19
C GLU A 85 5.74 -15.85 10.41
N TYR A 86 4.64 -16.43 10.90
CA TYR A 86 3.52 -15.67 11.45
C TYR A 86 3.81 -15.22 12.87
N ARG A 87 3.60 -13.93 13.14
CA ARG A 87 3.72 -13.39 14.50
C ARG A 87 2.69 -12.28 14.74
N ALA A 88 1.76 -12.54 15.65
CA ALA A 88 0.80 -11.53 16.08
C ALA A 88 1.43 -10.48 17.02
N GLY A 89 0.83 -9.29 17.09
CA GLY A 89 1.15 -8.26 18.08
C GLY A 89 2.47 -7.55 17.86
N LEU A 90 3.05 -7.59 16.65
CA LEU A 90 4.30 -6.88 16.35
C LEU A 90 4.16 -5.36 16.52
N LEU A 91 2.98 -4.80 16.29
CA LEU A 91 2.71 -3.36 16.41
C LEU A 91 2.43 -2.90 17.86
N ASP A 92 2.28 -3.82 18.81
CA ASP A 92 1.85 -3.49 20.18
C ASP A 92 2.91 -3.83 21.23
N GLN A 93 4.18 -3.99 20.81
CA GLN A 93 5.30 -4.32 21.70
C GLN A 93 5.81 -3.11 22.48
N GLU A 94 5.69 -1.92 21.93
CA GLU A 94 6.17 -0.68 22.53
C GLU A 94 5.01 0.14 23.13
N ALA A 95 5.27 0.81 24.23
CA ALA A 95 4.29 1.69 24.89
C ALA A 95 4.03 2.97 24.07
N GLN A 96 5.00 3.39 23.27
CA GLN A 96 4.86 4.51 22.33
C GLN A 96 4.75 3.97 20.91
N GLU A 97 3.87 4.58 20.11
CA GLU A 97 3.72 4.22 18.71
C GLU A 97 5.02 4.49 17.95
N THR A 98 5.48 3.49 17.24
CA THR A 98 6.66 3.56 16.37
C THR A 98 6.33 2.94 15.02
N LEU A 99 7.03 3.35 13.97
CA LEU A 99 6.88 2.74 12.66
C LEU A 99 7.59 1.38 12.62
N VAL A 100 6.86 0.34 13.00
CA VAL A 100 7.37 -1.04 12.95
C VAL A 100 7.41 -1.53 11.51
N ILE A 101 8.56 -2.06 11.09
CA ILE A 101 8.79 -2.71 9.80
C ILE A 101 9.40 -4.08 10.07
N SER A 102 8.87 -5.12 9.44
CA SER A 102 9.44 -6.45 9.43
C SER A 102 9.26 -7.08 8.06
N LEU A 103 10.32 -7.65 7.50
CA LEU A 103 10.31 -8.45 6.28
C LEU A 103 10.55 -9.94 6.56
N LYS A 104 10.55 -10.33 7.84
CA LYS A 104 10.80 -11.70 8.30
C LYS A 104 9.58 -12.36 8.90
N GLN A 105 8.78 -11.57 9.62
CA GLN A 105 7.66 -12.03 10.42
C GLN A 105 6.47 -11.12 10.15
N PHE A 106 5.29 -11.71 10.04
CA PHE A 106 4.06 -11.00 9.69
C PHE A 106 2.89 -11.50 10.50
N ASP A 107 2.00 -10.61 10.92
CA ASP A 107 0.59 -10.97 11.00
C ASP A 107 -0.06 -10.79 9.61
N CYS A 108 -1.34 -11.12 9.51
CA CYS A 108 -2.05 -11.08 8.23
C CYS A 108 -2.12 -9.65 7.64
N PHE A 109 -2.20 -8.63 8.48
CA PHE A 109 -2.33 -7.25 8.04
C PHE A 109 -0.98 -6.65 7.63
N LEU A 110 0.05 -6.83 8.44
CA LEU A 110 1.41 -6.43 8.11
C LEU A 110 1.90 -7.04 6.79
N PHE A 111 1.50 -8.29 6.52
CA PHE A 111 1.83 -8.95 5.25
C PHE A 111 1.26 -8.19 4.06
N VAL A 112 -0.04 -7.85 4.09
CA VAL A 112 -0.72 -7.12 3.01
C VAL A 112 -0.11 -5.72 2.81
N GLU A 113 0.12 -4.97 3.90
CA GLU A 113 0.75 -3.66 3.85
C GLU A 113 2.16 -3.71 3.25
N THR A 114 2.97 -4.67 3.69
CA THR A 114 4.35 -4.84 3.20
C THR A 114 4.38 -5.13 1.71
N VAL A 115 3.54 -6.05 1.24
CA VAL A 115 3.45 -6.40 -0.19
C VAL A 115 3.02 -5.20 -1.01
N LEU A 116 2.00 -4.46 -0.58
CA LEU A 116 1.51 -3.26 -1.27
C LEU A 116 2.59 -2.17 -1.34
N ALA A 117 3.32 -1.92 -0.25
CA ALA A 117 4.38 -0.91 -0.21
C ALA A 117 5.54 -1.25 -1.16
N ILE A 118 6.02 -2.50 -1.15
CA ILE A 118 7.10 -2.96 -2.04
C ILE A 118 6.62 -2.92 -3.50
N ALA A 119 5.40 -3.37 -3.79
CA ALA A 119 4.83 -3.34 -5.14
C ALA A 119 4.73 -1.91 -5.69
N ASN A 120 4.33 -0.94 -4.87
CA ASN A 120 4.33 0.47 -5.23
C ASN A 120 5.73 0.99 -5.59
N ASN A 121 6.76 0.63 -4.80
CA ASN A 121 8.15 1.04 -5.08
C ASN A 121 8.66 0.42 -6.38
N ILE A 122 8.38 -0.87 -6.63
CA ILE A 122 8.73 -1.55 -7.88
C ILE A 122 8.06 -0.84 -9.06
N LYS A 123 6.75 -0.59 -8.97
CA LYS A 123 5.99 0.07 -10.06
C LYS A 123 6.49 1.48 -10.37
N GLN A 124 6.90 2.22 -9.35
CA GLN A 124 7.48 3.57 -9.49
C GLN A 124 8.98 3.56 -9.83
N GLN A 125 9.63 2.40 -9.81
CA GLN A 125 11.09 2.26 -9.94
C GLN A 125 11.85 3.12 -8.91
N ASP A 126 11.25 3.34 -7.74
CA ASP A 126 11.89 4.00 -6.60
C ASP A 126 12.33 2.93 -5.59
N TYR A 127 13.54 2.45 -5.75
CA TYR A 127 14.09 1.33 -4.98
C TYR A 127 14.74 1.76 -3.66
N ASN A 128 14.58 3.01 -3.25
CA ASN A 128 15.08 3.50 -1.99
C ASN A 128 14.30 2.88 -0.81
N TYR A 129 15.03 2.35 0.19
CA TYR A 129 14.40 1.78 1.39
C TYR A 129 13.58 2.81 2.17
N GLN A 130 13.99 4.08 2.20
CA GLN A 130 13.22 5.13 2.83
C GLN A 130 11.89 5.38 2.12
N ALA A 131 11.85 5.30 0.78
CA ALA A 131 10.58 5.39 0.04
C ALA A 131 9.64 4.23 0.42
N PHE A 132 10.17 3.01 0.57
CA PHE A 132 9.41 1.86 1.08
C PHE A 132 8.85 2.13 2.48
N THR A 133 9.66 2.64 3.42
CA THR A 133 9.19 2.92 4.78
C THR A 133 8.12 4.01 4.80
N HIS A 134 8.24 5.04 3.96
CA HIS A 134 7.22 6.05 3.80
C HIS A 134 5.91 5.48 3.23
N LYS A 135 5.96 4.48 2.33
CA LYS A 135 4.74 3.80 1.84
C LYS A 135 4.05 3.01 2.96
N ILE A 136 4.82 2.37 3.85
CA ILE A 136 4.25 1.73 5.04
C ILE A 136 3.57 2.75 5.96
N GLU A 137 4.24 3.87 6.26
CA GLU A 137 3.65 4.95 7.06
C GLU A 137 2.37 5.48 6.40
N ASP A 138 2.45 5.83 5.11
CA ASP A 138 1.33 6.39 4.35
C ASP A 138 0.08 5.50 4.42
N GLN A 139 0.21 4.20 4.27
CA GLN A 139 -0.96 3.32 4.25
C GLN A 139 -1.46 2.88 5.63
N ARG A 140 -0.60 2.88 6.68
CA ARG A 140 -0.92 2.39 8.04
C ARG A 140 -1.60 3.42 8.91
N TYR A 141 -1.36 4.71 8.65
CA TYR A 141 -1.80 5.78 9.53
C TYR A 141 -2.81 6.70 8.85
N TRP A 142 -3.70 7.23 9.64
CA TRP A 142 -4.73 8.19 9.22
C TRP A 142 -4.11 9.34 8.43
N GLN A 143 -4.67 9.63 7.25
CA GLN A 143 -4.16 10.64 6.33
C GLN A 143 -2.67 10.49 5.99
N GLY A 144 -2.13 9.27 6.14
CA GLY A 144 -0.76 8.94 5.80
C GLY A 144 0.30 9.45 6.78
N LYS A 145 -0.06 9.77 8.02
CA LYS A 145 0.89 10.34 8.98
C LYS A 145 0.79 9.70 10.36
N MET A 146 1.92 9.18 10.83
CA MET A 146 2.05 8.69 12.19
C MET A 146 2.00 9.84 13.20
N ASN A 147 1.02 9.78 14.11
CA ASN A 147 0.87 10.73 15.22
C ASN A 147 0.34 10.01 16.46
N GLY A 148 1.14 9.08 16.98
CA GLY A 148 0.80 8.25 18.13
C GLY A 148 -0.20 7.14 17.80
N TYR A 149 -0.51 6.35 18.81
CA TYR A 149 -1.33 5.12 18.74
C TYR A 149 -2.66 5.31 18.01
N CYS A 150 -3.33 6.42 18.26
CA CYS A 150 -4.65 6.74 17.71
C CYS A 150 -4.66 7.07 16.21
N SER A 151 -3.51 7.39 15.63
CA SER A 151 -3.44 7.64 14.19
C SER A 151 -3.31 6.36 13.37
N ARG A 152 -3.03 5.23 14.01
CA ARG A 152 -2.98 3.92 13.34
C ARG A 152 -4.39 3.51 12.93
N LEU A 153 -4.53 2.99 11.72
CA LEU A 153 -5.78 2.44 11.19
C LEU A 153 -5.96 1.03 11.78
N HIS A 154 -6.67 0.95 12.91
CA HIS A 154 -6.79 -0.29 13.71
C HIS A 154 -7.79 -1.29 13.13
N TYR A 155 -8.77 -0.82 12.37
CA TYR A 155 -9.77 -1.63 11.70
C TYR A 155 -9.52 -1.68 10.21
N PHE A 156 -9.68 -2.85 9.60
CA PHE A 156 -9.43 -2.98 8.16
C PHE A 156 -10.44 -2.20 7.32
N SER A 157 -11.67 -2.04 7.80
CA SER A 157 -12.67 -1.18 7.17
C SER A 157 -12.24 0.29 7.14
N ASP A 158 -11.64 0.79 8.23
CA ASP A 158 -11.07 2.14 8.31
C ASP A 158 -9.86 2.30 7.39
N TRP A 159 -9.01 1.28 7.35
CA TRP A 159 -7.87 1.23 6.44
C TRP A 159 -8.30 1.29 4.96
N ILE A 160 -9.34 0.53 4.59
CA ILE A 160 -9.91 0.57 3.23
C ILE A 160 -10.46 1.96 2.91
N ASP A 161 -11.20 2.57 3.84
CA ASP A 161 -11.84 3.87 3.64
C ASP A 161 -10.80 4.99 3.48
N ASP A 162 -9.83 5.10 4.40
CA ASP A 162 -8.78 6.11 4.36
C ASP A 162 -7.89 5.95 3.11
N ASN A 163 -7.42 4.73 2.84
CA ASN A 163 -6.57 4.47 1.68
C ASN A 163 -7.32 4.63 0.35
N SER A 164 -8.64 4.37 0.31
CA SER A 164 -9.47 4.63 -0.88
C SER A 164 -9.64 6.13 -1.13
N LYS A 165 -9.90 6.93 -0.09
CA LYS A 165 -9.99 8.39 -0.20
C LYS A 165 -8.68 9.02 -0.70
N ARG A 166 -7.53 8.45 -0.33
CA ARG A 166 -6.21 8.91 -0.79
C ARG A 166 -5.82 8.36 -2.15
N GLY A 167 -6.56 7.36 -2.66
CA GLY A 167 -6.35 6.76 -3.97
C GLY A 167 -5.22 5.72 -4.02
N ASN A 168 -4.85 5.14 -2.87
CA ASN A 168 -3.92 4.03 -2.78
C ASN A 168 -4.58 2.71 -3.22
N VAL A 169 -5.86 2.57 -2.88
CA VAL A 169 -6.65 1.37 -3.18
C VAL A 169 -8.06 1.76 -3.63
N LYS A 170 -8.83 0.78 -4.11
CA LYS A 170 -10.26 0.93 -4.44
C LYS A 170 -11.03 -0.26 -3.89
N ASN A 171 -12.06 -0.01 -3.09
CA ASN A 171 -13.02 -1.06 -2.73
C ASN A 171 -13.85 -1.42 -3.97
N ILE A 172 -13.71 -2.67 -4.44
CA ILE A 172 -14.41 -3.18 -5.62
C ILE A 172 -15.51 -4.19 -5.27
N THR A 173 -15.76 -4.42 -3.99
CA THR A 173 -16.79 -5.37 -3.50
C THR A 173 -18.17 -5.13 -4.10
N PRO A 174 -18.68 -3.87 -4.20
CA PRO A 174 -19.98 -3.60 -4.79
C PRO A 174 -20.08 -4.07 -6.25
N GLN A 175 -19.00 -3.89 -7.04
CA GLN A 175 -18.96 -4.29 -8.44
C GLN A 175 -18.93 -5.82 -8.61
N LEU A 176 -18.51 -6.55 -7.58
CA LEU A 176 -18.41 -8.01 -7.57
C LEU A 176 -19.67 -8.69 -7.00
N GLY A 177 -20.77 -7.97 -6.83
CA GLY A 177 -22.02 -8.51 -6.33
C GLY A 177 -22.10 -8.58 -4.79
N GLY A 178 -21.37 -7.70 -4.12
CA GLY A 178 -21.45 -7.54 -2.66
C GLY A 178 -22.83 -7.06 -2.22
N ILE A 179 -23.23 -7.45 -1.01
CA ILE A 179 -24.45 -7.02 -0.34
C ILE A 179 -24.13 -6.18 0.89
N ASP A 180 -25.00 -5.27 1.24
CA ASP A 180 -24.82 -4.41 2.40
C ASP A 180 -25.14 -5.15 3.71
N THR A 181 -24.39 -4.82 4.75
CA THR A 181 -24.67 -5.20 6.13
C THR A 181 -24.51 -4.01 7.06
N VAL A 182 -25.26 -4.00 8.16
CA VAL A 182 -25.16 -2.98 9.21
C VAL A 182 -24.51 -3.59 10.42
N LYS A 183 -23.42 -2.99 10.89
CA LYS A 183 -22.69 -3.49 12.06
C LYS A 183 -21.99 -2.35 12.78
N LYS A 184 -22.26 -2.21 14.07
CA LYS A 184 -21.50 -1.30 14.93
C LYS A 184 -20.10 -1.90 15.15
N ILE A 185 -19.06 -1.13 14.88
CA ILE A 185 -17.67 -1.51 15.12
C ILE A 185 -17.22 -0.90 16.44
N ASN A 186 -16.88 -1.74 17.42
CA ASN A 186 -16.46 -1.33 18.78
C ASN A 186 -15.73 -2.46 19.53
N PHE A 187 -15.05 -3.35 18.79
CA PHE A 187 -14.42 -4.53 19.37
C PHE A 187 -13.29 -4.17 20.34
N MET A 188 -12.44 -3.22 19.99
CA MET A 188 -11.29 -2.85 20.82
C MET A 188 -11.71 -2.23 22.15
N THR A 189 -12.71 -1.33 22.14
CA THR A 189 -13.19 -0.72 23.40
C THR A 189 -13.92 -1.71 24.29
N THR A 190 -14.70 -2.64 23.70
CA THR A 190 -15.41 -3.69 24.46
C THR A 190 -14.49 -4.79 24.98
N HIS A 191 -13.29 -4.93 24.40
CA HIS A 191 -12.26 -5.90 24.79
C HIS A 191 -10.97 -5.21 25.28
N ARG A 192 -11.10 -4.07 25.93
CA ARG A 192 -10.01 -3.19 26.35
C ARG A 192 -8.82 -3.94 26.96
N SER A 193 -9.07 -4.93 27.82
CA SER A 193 -8.02 -5.69 28.51
C SER A 193 -7.15 -6.55 27.59
N SER A 194 -7.61 -6.83 26.36
CA SER A 194 -6.87 -7.60 25.36
C SER A 194 -5.82 -6.75 24.61
N TYR A 195 -5.87 -5.44 24.77
CA TYR A 195 -4.99 -4.48 24.09
C TYR A 195 -4.11 -3.74 25.11
N PRO A 196 -2.81 -4.07 25.25
CA PRO A 196 -1.93 -3.49 26.28
C PRO A 196 -1.95 -1.95 26.30
N ASN A 197 -1.92 -1.32 25.13
CA ASN A 197 -1.92 0.14 24.97
C ASN A 197 -3.27 0.80 25.34
N LEU A 198 -4.37 0.04 25.35
CA LEU A 198 -5.68 0.49 25.84
C LEU A 198 -5.84 0.19 27.32
N ALA A 199 -5.40 -1.00 27.76
CA ALA A 199 -5.54 -1.43 29.16
C ALA A 199 -4.85 -0.45 30.12
N GLN A 200 -3.69 0.07 29.75
CA GLN A 200 -2.87 0.96 30.57
C GLN A 200 -3.04 2.45 30.25
N GLY A 201 -3.68 2.80 29.13
CA GLY A 201 -3.75 4.18 28.64
C GLY A 201 -5.18 4.68 28.44
N ASP A 202 -5.71 5.48 29.41
CA ASP A 202 -7.06 6.07 29.28
C ASP A 202 -7.19 7.02 28.07
N LEU A 203 -6.13 7.72 27.70
CA LEU A 203 -6.12 8.60 26.53
C LEU A 203 -6.24 7.80 25.22
N ASN A 204 -5.53 6.68 25.11
CA ASN A 204 -5.65 5.80 23.96
C ASN A 204 -7.05 5.17 23.90
N PHE A 205 -7.59 4.72 25.04
CA PHE A 205 -8.95 4.18 25.11
C PHE A 205 -9.99 5.20 24.64
N GLN A 206 -9.96 6.42 25.18
CA GLN A 206 -10.89 7.50 24.76
C GLN A 206 -10.74 7.85 23.29
N CYS A 207 -9.53 7.80 22.77
CA CYS A 207 -9.29 8.08 21.37
C CYS A 207 -9.84 6.98 20.47
N ILE A 208 -9.58 5.70 20.78
CA ILE A 208 -10.13 4.58 20.00
C ILE A 208 -11.66 4.57 20.07
N ALA A 209 -12.26 4.91 21.21
CA ALA A 209 -13.72 5.05 21.31
C ALA A 209 -14.25 6.09 20.29
N ARG A 210 -13.58 7.24 20.13
CA ARG A 210 -13.95 8.23 19.10
C ARG A 210 -13.76 7.72 17.69
N VAL A 211 -12.70 6.96 17.42
CA VAL A 211 -12.47 6.31 16.12
C VAL A 211 -13.65 5.37 15.84
N GLU A 212 -13.96 4.44 16.75
CA GLU A 212 -15.05 3.48 16.59
C GLU A 212 -16.41 4.15 16.37
N ASP A 213 -16.70 5.25 17.08
CA ASP A 213 -17.94 6.03 16.90
C ASP A 213 -18.01 6.75 15.53
N SER A 214 -16.87 7.00 14.90
CA SER A 214 -16.78 7.65 13.59
C SER A 214 -16.82 6.68 12.41
N LEU A 215 -16.63 5.38 12.65
CA LEU A 215 -16.60 4.37 11.60
C LEU A 215 -17.97 4.20 10.93
N PRO A 216 -18.02 3.98 9.60
CA PRO A 216 -19.25 3.62 8.93
C PRO A 216 -19.87 2.37 9.54
N GLN A 217 -21.16 2.43 9.85
CA GLN A 217 -21.90 1.27 10.37
C GLN A 217 -22.39 0.33 9.26
N THR A 218 -22.27 0.73 8.01
CA THR A 218 -22.63 -0.07 6.84
C THR A 218 -21.40 -0.37 6.02
N PHE A 219 -21.19 -1.64 5.71
CA PHE A 219 -20.18 -2.07 4.73
C PHE A 219 -20.76 -3.14 3.80
N ASN A 220 -20.15 -3.27 2.62
CA ASN A 220 -20.59 -4.20 1.60
C ASN A 220 -19.64 -5.41 1.58
N TYR A 221 -20.18 -6.63 1.51
CA TYR A 221 -19.37 -7.87 1.46
C TYR A 221 -19.99 -8.89 0.51
N ILE A 222 -19.16 -9.76 -0.09
CA ILE A 222 -19.59 -10.90 -0.89
C ILE A 222 -19.82 -12.07 0.07
N PRO A 223 -21.05 -12.61 0.21
CA PRO A 223 -21.32 -13.77 1.07
C PRO A 223 -20.45 -14.97 0.71
N THR A 224 -20.02 -15.74 1.71
CA THR A 224 -19.11 -16.90 1.53
C THR A 224 -19.55 -17.83 0.40
N LYS A 225 -20.84 -18.14 0.29
CA LYS A 225 -21.40 -19.03 -0.76
C LYS A 225 -21.30 -18.46 -2.17
N ASN A 226 -21.11 -17.12 -2.31
CA ASN A 226 -21.11 -16.42 -3.60
C ASN A 226 -19.68 -16.06 -4.07
N ILE A 227 -18.63 -16.28 -3.27
CA ILE A 227 -17.25 -15.85 -3.56
C ILE A 227 -16.79 -16.39 -4.93
N ARG A 228 -17.10 -17.65 -5.24
CA ARG A 228 -16.68 -18.27 -6.52
C ARG A 228 -17.31 -17.61 -7.74
N GLN A 229 -18.46 -16.96 -7.60
CA GLN A 229 -19.10 -16.21 -8.69
C GLN A 229 -18.31 -14.95 -9.08
N ALA A 230 -17.47 -14.44 -8.18
CA ALA A 230 -16.61 -13.30 -8.43
C ALA A 230 -15.25 -13.68 -9.07
N TYR A 231 -14.87 -14.98 -9.12
CA TYR A 231 -13.53 -15.41 -9.54
C TYR A 231 -13.10 -14.86 -10.91
N SER A 232 -14.01 -14.79 -11.88
CA SER A 232 -13.71 -14.27 -13.23
C SER A 232 -13.37 -12.78 -13.26
N GLN A 233 -13.66 -12.04 -12.17
CA GLN A 233 -13.43 -10.61 -12.06
C GLN A 233 -12.33 -10.28 -11.04
N LEU A 234 -11.92 -11.25 -10.21
CA LEU A 234 -10.78 -11.11 -9.32
C LEU A 234 -9.49 -11.06 -10.14
N GLN A 235 -8.52 -10.35 -9.63
CA GLN A 235 -7.17 -10.26 -10.18
C GLN A 235 -6.15 -10.73 -9.15
N PRO A 236 -5.00 -11.29 -9.58
CA PRO A 236 -3.91 -11.56 -8.66
C PRO A 236 -3.59 -10.29 -7.85
N GLY A 237 -3.27 -10.46 -6.56
CA GLY A 237 -2.95 -9.33 -5.68
C GLY A 237 -4.13 -8.49 -5.19
N ASP A 238 -5.39 -8.79 -5.58
CA ASP A 238 -6.55 -8.18 -4.92
C ASP A 238 -6.50 -8.50 -3.42
N MET A 239 -6.66 -7.47 -2.59
CA MET A 239 -6.63 -7.61 -1.12
C MET A 239 -7.98 -8.09 -0.62
N ILE A 240 -7.96 -9.12 0.20
CA ILE A 240 -9.14 -9.76 0.78
C ILE A 240 -9.20 -9.46 2.26
N GLY A 241 -10.34 -8.92 2.72
CA GLY A 241 -10.72 -8.94 4.13
C GLY A 241 -11.79 -10.00 4.37
N VAL A 242 -11.58 -10.90 5.33
CA VAL A 242 -12.56 -11.92 5.73
C VAL A 242 -13.52 -11.30 6.72
N ALA A 243 -14.73 -10.95 6.26
CA ALA A 243 -15.78 -10.35 7.06
C ALA A 243 -16.36 -11.37 8.05
N THR A 244 -16.72 -10.91 9.25
CA THR A 244 -17.13 -11.77 10.35
C THR A 244 -18.46 -11.35 10.97
N ASP A 245 -19.17 -12.28 11.61
CA ASP A 245 -20.34 -12.00 12.45
C ASP A 245 -20.00 -11.73 13.93
N ILE A 246 -18.71 -11.83 14.32
CA ILE A 246 -18.29 -11.47 15.68
C ILE A 246 -18.71 -10.05 16.01
N THR A 247 -19.46 -9.88 17.09
CA THR A 247 -19.99 -8.57 17.51
C THR A 247 -18.88 -7.56 17.69
N GLY A 248 -19.03 -6.39 17.08
CA GLY A 248 -18.09 -5.27 17.20
C GLY A 248 -16.85 -5.34 16.29
N LEU A 249 -16.58 -6.48 15.63
CA LEU A 249 -15.41 -6.68 14.77
C LEU A 249 -15.82 -6.69 13.30
N ASP A 250 -15.08 -6.01 12.45
CA ASP A 250 -15.29 -5.96 11.00
C ASP A 250 -14.73 -7.19 10.27
N PHE A 251 -13.44 -7.49 10.47
CA PHE A 251 -12.71 -8.56 9.80
C PHE A 251 -11.85 -9.34 10.79
N THR A 252 -11.74 -10.65 10.56
CA THR A 252 -10.88 -11.54 11.37
C THR A 252 -9.56 -11.84 10.69
N HIS A 253 -9.48 -11.67 9.37
CA HIS A 253 -8.29 -12.05 8.61
C HIS A 253 -8.16 -11.26 7.32
N THR A 254 -6.91 -11.16 6.82
CA THR A 254 -6.61 -10.54 5.51
C THR A 254 -5.60 -11.39 4.73
N GLY A 255 -5.57 -11.19 3.41
CA GLY A 255 -4.63 -11.82 2.50
C GLY A 255 -4.77 -11.26 1.08
N LEU A 256 -4.12 -11.89 0.14
CA LEU A 256 -4.12 -11.47 -1.27
C LEU A 256 -4.65 -12.61 -2.15
N VAL A 257 -5.44 -12.28 -3.16
CA VAL A 257 -5.82 -13.23 -4.20
C VAL A 257 -4.56 -13.78 -4.86
N PHE A 258 -4.47 -15.09 -4.89
CA PHE A 258 -3.42 -15.83 -5.57
C PHE A 258 -4.01 -16.51 -6.80
N GLN A 259 -3.65 -16.05 -7.99
CA GLN A 259 -4.04 -16.73 -9.22
C GLN A 259 -3.06 -17.87 -9.52
N GLN A 260 -3.58 -19.07 -9.55
CA GLN A 260 -2.81 -20.28 -9.88
C GLN A 260 -2.52 -20.35 -11.39
N PRO A 261 -1.53 -21.15 -11.80
CA PRO A 261 -1.20 -21.32 -13.22
C PRO A 261 -2.36 -21.89 -14.07
N ASN A 262 -3.28 -22.64 -13.45
CA ASN A 262 -4.49 -23.15 -14.10
C ASN A 262 -5.65 -22.14 -14.15
N GLY A 263 -5.46 -20.94 -13.59
CA GLY A 263 -6.47 -19.87 -13.52
C GLY A 263 -7.35 -19.90 -12.29
N ASP A 264 -7.23 -20.89 -11.40
CA ASP A 264 -7.98 -20.95 -10.15
C ASP A 264 -7.55 -19.84 -9.18
N MET A 265 -8.50 -19.40 -8.33
CA MET A 265 -8.27 -18.35 -7.35
C MET A 265 -8.10 -18.90 -5.94
N GLY A 266 -6.90 -18.78 -5.41
CA GLY A 266 -6.53 -19.07 -4.04
C GLY A 266 -6.36 -17.81 -3.20
N LEU A 267 -5.75 -17.99 -2.03
CA LEU A 267 -5.39 -16.91 -1.11
C LEU A 267 -3.95 -17.10 -0.63
N ILE A 268 -3.07 -16.14 -0.86
CA ILE A 268 -1.76 -16.08 -0.19
C ILE A 268 -1.87 -15.17 1.03
N HIS A 269 -1.50 -15.67 2.21
CA HIS A 269 -1.69 -14.97 3.47
C HIS A 269 -0.70 -15.41 4.54
N ALA A 270 -0.43 -14.52 5.51
CA ALA A 270 0.25 -14.91 6.74
C ALA A 270 -0.76 -15.62 7.65
N SER A 271 -0.62 -16.94 7.74
CA SER A 271 -1.57 -17.81 8.45
C SER A 271 -1.25 -17.90 9.94
N PRO A 272 -2.26 -17.75 10.83
CA PRO A 272 -2.08 -18.03 12.26
C PRO A 272 -1.57 -19.44 12.57
N ALA A 273 -1.62 -20.36 11.60
CA ALA A 273 -1.00 -21.68 11.71
C ALA A 273 0.55 -21.66 11.67
N GLY A 274 1.16 -20.47 11.56
CA GLY A 274 2.59 -20.27 11.83
C GLY A 274 3.41 -19.62 10.72
N LYS A 275 2.90 -19.48 9.48
CA LYS A 275 3.70 -18.93 8.38
C LYS A 275 2.87 -18.41 7.21
N VAL A 276 3.52 -17.69 6.29
CA VAL A 276 2.93 -17.32 5.00
C VAL A 276 2.76 -18.56 4.13
N VAL A 277 1.53 -18.78 3.67
CA VAL A 277 1.12 -19.96 2.88
C VAL A 277 0.11 -19.59 1.80
N ILE A 278 -0.12 -20.52 0.86
CA ILE A 278 -1.19 -20.44 -0.14
C ILE A 278 -2.29 -21.42 0.21
N ALA A 279 -3.50 -20.90 0.43
CA ALA A 279 -4.73 -21.69 0.39
C ALA A 279 -5.19 -21.82 -1.07
N GLN A 280 -5.38 -23.05 -1.55
CA GLN A 280 -5.58 -23.34 -2.97
C GLN A 280 -6.89 -22.81 -3.55
N ASP A 281 -7.95 -22.72 -2.75
CA ASP A 281 -9.25 -22.19 -3.16
C ASP A 281 -9.78 -21.19 -2.14
N LEU A 282 -10.00 -19.95 -2.58
CA LEU A 282 -10.40 -18.84 -1.74
C LEU A 282 -11.74 -19.09 -1.02
N GLN A 283 -12.77 -19.55 -1.77
CA GLN A 283 -14.08 -19.80 -1.13
C GLN A 283 -14.03 -20.91 -0.09
N THR A 284 -13.31 -21.99 -0.41
CA THR A 284 -13.14 -23.11 0.53
C THR A 284 -12.36 -22.70 1.77
N TYR A 285 -11.35 -21.83 1.61
CA TYR A 285 -10.60 -21.27 2.74
C TYR A 285 -11.52 -20.44 3.64
N VAL A 286 -12.22 -19.45 3.07
CA VAL A 286 -13.12 -18.58 3.83
C VAL A 286 -14.22 -19.37 4.53
N GLY A 287 -14.76 -20.40 3.87
CA GLY A 287 -15.77 -21.27 4.46
C GLY A 287 -15.31 -22.12 5.66
N LYS A 288 -13.99 -22.18 5.93
CA LYS A 288 -13.40 -22.84 7.10
C LYS A 288 -13.00 -21.86 8.21
N VAL A 289 -13.02 -20.55 7.93
CA VAL A 289 -12.72 -19.54 8.94
C VAL A 289 -13.94 -19.40 9.85
N GLU A 290 -13.72 -19.57 11.14
CA GLU A 290 -14.79 -19.48 12.14
C GLU A 290 -15.43 -18.09 12.12
N ASN A 291 -16.76 -18.03 12.20
CA ASN A 291 -17.57 -16.81 12.15
C ASN A 291 -17.42 -15.98 10.86
N ALA A 292 -16.82 -16.52 9.80
CA ALA A 292 -16.74 -15.81 8.53
C ALA A 292 -18.09 -15.75 7.81
N ILE A 293 -18.52 -14.56 7.42
CA ILE A 293 -19.75 -14.34 6.64
C ILE A 293 -19.49 -14.13 5.15
N GLY A 294 -18.26 -13.79 4.79
CA GLY A 294 -17.84 -13.53 3.41
C GLY A 294 -16.57 -12.75 3.31
N ILE A 295 -16.40 -12.02 2.19
CA ILE A 295 -15.20 -11.23 1.92
C ILE A 295 -15.52 -9.80 1.47
N VAL A 296 -14.60 -8.89 1.77
CA VAL A 296 -14.46 -7.60 1.09
C VAL A 296 -13.26 -7.67 0.18
N VAL A 297 -13.36 -7.06 -0.99
CA VAL A 297 -12.29 -7.07 -2.01
C VAL A 297 -11.84 -5.64 -2.29
N THR A 298 -10.55 -5.42 -2.15
CA THR A 298 -9.93 -4.11 -2.39
C THR A 298 -8.78 -4.28 -3.38
N ARG A 299 -8.73 -3.42 -4.39
CA ARG A 299 -7.72 -3.45 -5.45
C ARG A 299 -6.74 -2.30 -5.34
N ALA A 300 -5.44 -2.59 -5.37
CA ALA A 300 -4.41 -1.57 -5.44
C ALA A 300 -4.58 -0.69 -6.68
N GLN A 301 -4.38 0.60 -6.51
CA GLN A 301 -4.37 1.54 -7.63
C GLN A 301 -2.96 1.73 -8.16
N GLU A 302 -2.85 2.05 -9.44
CA GLU A 302 -1.56 2.46 -10.01
C GLU A 302 -1.04 3.69 -9.25
N PRO A 303 0.21 3.66 -8.78
CA PRO A 303 0.76 4.80 -8.04
C PRO A 303 0.79 6.04 -8.92
N LYS A 304 0.34 7.17 -8.36
CA LYS A 304 0.40 8.45 -9.06
C LYS A 304 1.86 8.77 -9.36
N SER A 305 2.15 9.16 -10.61
CA SER A 305 3.46 9.70 -10.95
C SER A 305 3.79 10.86 -10.00
N PRO A 306 5.05 11.01 -9.54
CA PRO A 306 5.44 12.20 -8.81
C PRO A 306 5.03 13.43 -9.62
N LYS A 307 4.30 14.38 -9.02
CA LYS A 307 4.09 15.68 -9.67
C LYS A 307 5.48 16.32 -9.79
N LEU A 308 5.94 16.48 -11.04
CA LEU A 308 7.14 17.21 -11.39
C LEU A 308 7.05 18.66 -10.90
#